data_2a6196d0d54c69a3dc4d98a8b6fc0dde
#
_entry.id   2a6196d0d54c69a3dc4d98a8b6fc0dde
#
_cell.length_a   1.000
_cell.length_b   1.000
_cell.length_c   1.000
_cell.angle_alpha   90.00
_cell.angle_beta   90.00
_cell.angle_gamma   90.00
#
_symmetry.space_group_name_H-M   'P 1'
#
loop_
_entity.id
_entity.type
_entity.pdbx_description
1 polymer ?
#
loop_
_entity_poly.entity_id
_entity_poly.type
_entity_poly.pdbx_seq_one_letter_code
_entity_poly.pdbx_strand_id
1 'polypeptide(L)'
;FNEWELKGVPVRMEIGPNEADDGSVTVVHRPDGESTEVDREGIVDTTESQFDEVYAKLYAAAERNLESNVREAEDRAEILGTLGQHGGYVKAPWCGDEACEAEIKDQIAAEIVLVPLDDSDAEIHHGEECAVCGDDAVETAYYAKSY
;
A
#
# COMPACT_ATOMS: atom_id res chain seq x y z
N PHE A 1 -5.87 24.41 11.82
CA PHE A 1 -5.55 22.97 11.93
C PHE A 1 -5.76 22.25 10.59
N ASN A 2 -6.94 22.25 10.01
CA ASN A 2 -7.32 21.49 8.80
C ASN A 2 -6.36 21.69 7.61
N GLU A 3 -5.82 22.88 7.40
CA GLU A 3 -4.88 23.16 6.30
C GLU A 3 -3.58 22.36 6.43
N TRP A 4 -3.04 22.24 7.64
CA TRP A 4 -1.81 21.52 7.89
C TRP A 4 -2.00 20.01 7.88
N GLU A 5 -3.17 19.55 8.31
CA GLU A 5 -3.57 18.13 8.18
C GLU A 5 -3.66 17.73 6.72
N LEU A 6 -4.28 18.56 5.87
CA LEU A 6 -4.35 18.32 4.42
C LEU A 6 -2.96 18.33 3.77
N LYS A 7 -2.03 19.18 4.24
CA LYS A 7 -0.65 19.20 3.78
C LYS A 7 0.19 18.01 4.26
N GLY A 8 -0.34 17.21 5.17
CA GLY A 8 0.32 16.00 5.66
C GLY A 8 1.36 16.25 6.75
N VAL A 9 1.25 17.33 7.52
CA VAL A 9 2.15 17.59 8.65
C VAL A 9 2.04 16.44 9.66
N PRO A 10 3.13 15.70 9.95
CA PRO A 10 3.07 14.47 10.71
C PRO A 10 2.83 14.69 12.22
N VAL A 11 3.37 15.75 12.76
CA VAL A 11 3.30 16.09 14.18
C VAL A 11 2.90 17.57 14.34
N ARG A 12 2.01 17.86 15.25
CA ARG A 12 1.57 19.20 15.59
C ARG A 12 1.86 19.49 17.06
N MET A 13 2.36 20.68 17.34
CA MET A 13 2.56 21.17 18.70
C MET A 13 1.49 22.21 19.03
N GLU A 14 0.88 22.06 20.19
CA GLU A 14 -0.12 22.96 20.71
C GLU A 14 0.39 23.58 22.04
N ILE A 15 0.31 24.89 22.12
CA ILE A 15 0.69 25.65 23.33
C ILE A 15 -0.46 26.60 23.64
N GLY A 16 -1.17 26.31 24.71
CA GLY A 16 -2.20 27.14 25.27
C GLY A 16 -1.70 27.90 26.49
N PRO A 17 -2.58 28.68 27.17
CA PRO A 17 -2.21 29.40 28.39
C PRO A 17 -1.69 28.50 29.51
N ASN A 18 -2.27 27.30 29.67
CA ASN A 18 -1.87 26.35 30.72
C ASN A 18 -0.47 25.81 30.45
N GLU A 19 -0.23 25.33 29.22
CA GLU A 19 1.07 24.82 28.80
C GLU A 19 2.16 25.89 28.89
N ALA A 20 1.81 27.16 28.59
CA ALA A 20 2.73 28.27 28.71
C ALA A 20 3.10 28.55 30.16
N ASP A 21 2.16 28.41 31.10
CA ASP A 21 2.38 28.65 32.55
C ASP A 21 3.13 27.46 33.18
N ASP A 22 2.83 26.24 32.75
CA ASP A 22 3.42 24.99 33.29
C ASP A 22 4.78 24.65 32.63
N GLY A 23 5.10 25.30 31.51
CA GLY A 23 6.32 25.01 30.74
C GLY A 23 6.26 23.72 29.95
N SER A 24 5.05 23.26 29.61
CA SER A 24 4.79 22.05 28.81
C SER A 24 4.38 22.38 27.37
N VAL A 25 4.25 21.36 26.54
CA VAL A 25 3.74 21.42 25.16
C VAL A 25 2.94 20.17 24.90
N THR A 26 1.76 20.31 24.31
CA THR A 26 0.98 19.17 23.83
C THR A 26 1.42 18.84 22.41
N VAL A 27 1.92 17.61 22.21
CA VAL A 27 2.34 17.08 20.91
C VAL A 27 1.25 16.15 20.40
N VAL A 28 0.74 16.39 19.20
CA VAL A 28 -0.38 15.64 18.60
C VAL A 28 0.10 14.91 17.35
N HIS A 29 -0.18 13.61 17.28
CA HIS A 29 0.08 12.76 16.13
C HIS A 29 -1.00 12.89 15.06
N ARG A 30 -0.59 13.05 13.81
CA ARG A 30 -1.52 13.10 12.68
C ARG A 30 -2.25 11.77 12.42
N PRO A 31 -1.61 10.58 12.42
CA PRO A 31 -2.24 9.34 11.97
C PRO A 31 -3.44 8.90 12.81
N ASP A 32 -3.41 9.15 14.11
CA ASP A 32 -4.39 8.68 15.08
C ASP A 32 -5.01 9.78 15.93
N GLY A 33 -4.45 11.00 15.88
CA GLY A 33 -4.88 12.12 16.71
C GLY A 33 -4.48 11.97 18.21
N GLU A 34 -3.67 10.97 18.54
CA GLU A 34 -3.16 10.82 19.90
C GLU A 34 -2.33 12.03 20.30
N SER A 35 -2.45 12.43 21.55
CA SER A 35 -1.72 13.58 22.10
C SER A 35 -0.94 13.20 23.34
N THR A 36 0.25 13.78 23.48
CA THR A 36 1.13 13.60 24.63
C THR A 36 1.57 14.97 25.14
N GLU A 37 1.45 15.19 26.44
CA GLU A 37 2.03 16.37 27.08
C GLU A 37 3.50 16.11 27.41
N VAL A 38 4.36 17.05 27.04
CA VAL A 38 5.81 16.94 27.14
C VAL A 38 6.38 18.19 27.77
N ASP A 39 7.29 18.04 28.72
CA ASP A 39 8.05 19.15 29.28
C ASP A 39 8.90 19.80 28.18
N ARG A 40 9.06 21.11 28.28
CA ARG A 40 9.83 21.93 27.32
C ARG A 40 11.25 21.41 27.07
N GLU A 41 11.87 20.80 28.08
CA GLU A 41 13.24 20.28 27.99
C GLU A 41 13.30 19.00 27.13
N GLY A 42 12.25 18.18 27.13
CA GLY A 42 12.15 16.91 26.38
C GLY A 42 11.55 17.04 24.98
N ILE A 43 11.17 18.22 24.53
CA ILE A 43 10.37 18.43 23.31
C ILE A 43 11.08 17.94 22.04
N VAL A 44 12.40 18.14 21.96
CA VAL A 44 13.18 17.76 20.77
C VAL A 44 13.23 16.23 20.65
N ASP A 45 13.65 15.56 21.71
CA ASP A 45 13.80 14.09 21.73
C ASP A 45 12.44 13.41 21.49
N THR A 46 11.40 13.94 22.13
CA THR A 46 10.03 13.41 21.92
C THR A 46 9.57 13.62 20.48
N THR A 47 9.82 14.78 19.88
CA THR A 47 9.40 15.05 18.50
C THR A 47 10.14 14.16 17.51
N GLU A 48 11.43 13.92 17.68
CA GLU A 48 12.22 13.03 16.85
C GLU A 48 11.69 11.58 16.94
N SER A 49 11.46 11.09 18.17
CA SER A 49 10.85 9.76 18.39
C SER A 49 9.47 9.67 17.73
N GLN A 50 8.69 10.72 17.77
CA GLN A 50 7.35 10.76 17.18
C GLN A 50 7.35 10.74 15.65
N PHE A 51 8.35 11.31 14.99
CA PHE A 51 8.51 11.16 13.55
C PHE A 51 8.73 9.70 13.14
N ASP A 52 9.55 8.98 13.88
CA ASP A 52 9.80 7.56 13.62
C ASP A 52 8.52 6.71 13.82
N GLU A 53 7.76 7.01 14.87
CA GLU A 53 6.47 6.35 15.13
C GLU A 53 5.43 6.64 14.02
N VAL A 54 5.30 7.90 13.61
CA VAL A 54 4.40 8.29 12.50
C VAL A 54 4.80 7.58 11.22
N TYR A 55 6.09 7.57 10.89
CA TYR A 55 6.60 6.87 9.73
C TYR A 55 6.25 5.37 9.77
N ALA A 56 6.53 4.70 10.89
CA ALA A 56 6.23 3.28 11.07
C ALA A 56 4.73 2.98 10.95
N LYS A 57 3.88 3.81 11.55
CA LYS A 57 2.41 3.67 11.47
C LYS A 57 1.89 3.84 10.03
N LEU A 58 2.38 4.86 9.32
CA LEU A 58 1.98 5.11 7.93
C LEU A 58 2.48 4.03 6.97
N TYR A 59 3.73 3.59 7.15
CA TYR A 59 4.31 2.50 6.37
C TYR A 59 3.52 1.20 6.56
N ALA A 60 3.29 0.79 7.81
CA ALA A 60 2.52 -0.41 8.12
C ALA A 60 1.07 -0.33 7.63
N ALA A 61 0.47 0.86 7.60
CA ALA A 61 -0.87 1.04 7.03
C ALA A 61 -0.87 0.89 5.51
N ALA A 62 0.15 1.43 4.82
CA ALA A 62 0.31 1.30 3.37
C ALA A 62 0.58 -0.17 2.97
N GLU A 63 1.46 -0.85 3.70
CA GLU A 63 1.77 -2.27 3.50
C GLU A 63 0.52 -3.15 3.65
N ARG A 64 -0.20 -3.03 4.77
CA ARG A 64 -1.48 -3.75 4.95
C ARG A 64 -2.51 -3.44 3.87
N ASN A 65 -2.57 -2.17 3.42
CA ASN A 65 -3.49 -1.79 2.35
C ASN A 65 -3.10 -2.47 1.03
N LEU A 66 -1.81 -2.52 0.70
CA LEU A 66 -1.32 -3.22 -0.49
C LEU A 66 -1.63 -4.70 -0.41
N GLU A 67 -1.20 -5.39 0.67
CA GLU A 67 -1.42 -6.82 0.89
C GLU A 67 -2.90 -7.20 0.82
N SER A 68 -3.77 -6.41 1.46
CA SER A 68 -5.22 -6.67 1.45
C SER A 68 -5.88 -6.47 0.09
N ASN A 69 -5.22 -5.78 -0.84
CA ASN A 69 -5.71 -5.52 -2.18
C ASN A 69 -5.04 -6.39 -3.27
N VAL A 70 -4.10 -7.26 -2.91
CA VAL A 70 -3.55 -8.29 -3.79
C VAL A 70 -4.30 -9.61 -3.57
N ARG A 71 -4.75 -10.24 -4.63
CA ARG A 71 -5.40 -11.55 -4.63
C ARG A 71 -4.76 -12.44 -5.68
N GLU A 72 -4.78 -13.73 -5.45
CA GLU A 72 -4.27 -14.72 -6.41
C GLU A 72 -5.40 -15.22 -7.30
N ALA A 73 -5.05 -15.63 -8.51
CA ALA A 73 -5.94 -16.30 -9.46
C ALA A 73 -5.19 -17.39 -10.23
N GLU A 74 -5.84 -18.53 -10.39
CA GLU A 74 -5.27 -19.67 -11.09
C GLU A 74 -5.71 -19.73 -12.56
N ASP A 75 -6.83 -19.07 -12.89
CA ASP A 75 -7.36 -19.04 -14.25
C ASP A 75 -7.93 -17.67 -14.65
N ARG A 76 -8.24 -17.55 -15.95
CA ARG A 76 -8.79 -16.33 -16.54
C ARG A 76 -10.13 -15.91 -15.91
N ALA A 77 -11.00 -16.85 -15.58
CA ALA A 77 -12.30 -16.51 -15.02
C ALA A 77 -12.16 -15.91 -13.63
N GLU A 78 -11.21 -16.36 -12.85
CA GLU A 78 -10.86 -15.81 -11.54
C GLU A 78 -10.23 -14.41 -11.66
N ILE A 79 -9.32 -14.19 -12.64
CA ILE A 79 -8.77 -12.84 -12.91
C ILE A 79 -9.91 -11.88 -13.20
N LEU A 80 -10.78 -12.21 -14.16
CA LEU A 80 -11.90 -11.36 -14.56
C LEU A 80 -12.90 -11.13 -13.43
N GLY A 81 -13.25 -12.19 -12.71
CA GLY A 81 -14.19 -12.16 -11.60
C GLY A 81 -13.69 -11.30 -10.45
N THR A 82 -12.45 -11.50 -10.05
CA THR A 82 -11.82 -10.75 -8.94
C THR A 82 -11.68 -9.27 -9.26
N LEU A 83 -11.11 -8.93 -10.41
CA LEU A 83 -10.98 -7.53 -10.84
C LEU A 83 -12.34 -6.86 -11.10
N GLY A 84 -13.33 -7.64 -11.54
CA GLY A 84 -14.69 -7.14 -11.75
C GLY A 84 -15.43 -6.80 -10.47
N GLN A 85 -15.27 -7.60 -9.42
CA GLN A 85 -16.02 -7.49 -8.17
C GLN A 85 -15.30 -6.65 -7.10
N HIS A 86 -13.98 -6.79 -7.02
CA HIS A 86 -13.20 -6.24 -5.90
C HIS A 86 -12.22 -5.15 -6.33
N GLY A 87 -11.81 -5.13 -7.61
CA GLY A 87 -10.69 -4.27 -8.04
C GLY A 87 -9.37 -4.71 -7.39
N GLY A 88 -8.44 -3.75 -7.21
CA GLY A 88 -7.12 -4.01 -6.67
C GLY A 88 -6.20 -4.69 -7.69
N TYR A 89 -5.36 -5.59 -7.21
CA TYR A 89 -4.39 -6.33 -8.01
C TYR A 89 -4.71 -7.82 -7.98
N VAL A 90 -4.54 -8.48 -9.11
CA VAL A 90 -4.61 -9.94 -9.20
C VAL A 90 -3.27 -10.49 -9.67
N LYS A 91 -2.64 -11.29 -8.82
CA LYS A 91 -1.41 -12.03 -9.09
C LYS A 91 -1.77 -13.35 -9.75
N ALA A 92 -1.19 -13.64 -10.91
CA ALA A 92 -1.46 -14.87 -11.63
C ALA A 92 -0.25 -15.34 -12.47
N PRO A 93 -0.09 -16.65 -12.73
CA PRO A 93 0.96 -17.18 -13.58
C PRO A 93 0.75 -16.74 -15.04
N TRP A 94 1.84 -16.33 -15.73
CA TRP A 94 1.83 -15.79 -17.08
C TRP A 94 2.93 -16.39 -17.96
N CYS A 95 2.58 -16.70 -19.22
CA CYS A 95 3.51 -17.29 -20.20
C CYS A 95 4.46 -16.30 -20.89
N GLY A 96 4.34 -15.00 -20.60
CA GLY A 96 5.14 -13.96 -21.28
C GLY A 96 4.59 -13.47 -22.62
N ASP A 97 3.45 -14.02 -23.10
CA ASP A 97 2.87 -13.61 -24.38
C ASP A 97 1.93 -12.41 -24.22
N GLU A 98 2.18 -11.35 -25.00
CA GLU A 98 1.34 -10.13 -25.05
C GLU A 98 -0.11 -10.41 -25.46
N ALA A 99 -0.36 -11.53 -26.19
CA ALA A 99 -1.71 -11.89 -26.57
C ALA A 99 -2.59 -12.26 -25.36
N CYS A 100 -2.00 -12.85 -24.32
CA CYS A 100 -2.70 -13.18 -23.08
C CYS A 100 -3.08 -11.90 -22.31
N GLU A 101 -2.21 -10.90 -22.28
CA GLU A 101 -2.53 -9.58 -21.71
C GLU A 101 -3.66 -8.90 -22.49
N ALA A 102 -3.55 -8.87 -23.82
CA ALA A 102 -4.55 -8.27 -24.70
C ALA A 102 -5.92 -8.88 -24.50
N GLU A 103 -6.01 -10.20 -24.28
CA GLU A 103 -7.27 -10.89 -24.02
C GLU A 103 -7.96 -10.42 -22.74
N ILE A 104 -7.21 -10.19 -21.65
CA ILE A 104 -7.75 -9.65 -20.41
C ILE A 104 -8.15 -8.18 -20.59
N LYS A 105 -7.32 -7.39 -21.26
CA LYS A 105 -7.58 -5.98 -21.54
C LYS A 105 -8.86 -5.74 -22.33
N ASP A 106 -9.11 -6.56 -23.34
CA ASP A 106 -10.31 -6.46 -24.19
C ASP A 106 -11.60 -6.77 -23.43
N GLN A 107 -11.54 -7.58 -22.37
CA GLN A 107 -12.73 -7.98 -21.61
C GLN A 107 -13.09 -7.03 -20.48
N ILE A 108 -12.12 -6.50 -19.73
CA ILE A 108 -12.39 -5.69 -18.53
C ILE A 108 -11.52 -4.44 -18.41
N ALA A 109 -10.78 -4.05 -19.45
CA ALA A 109 -9.84 -2.93 -19.43
C ALA A 109 -8.79 -3.05 -18.29
N ALA A 110 -8.33 -4.27 -18.01
CA ALA A 110 -7.22 -4.53 -17.12
C ALA A 110 -5.99 -4.90 -17.92
N GLU A 111 -4.82 -4.56 -17.42
CA GLU A 111 -3.53 -4.83 -18.05
C GLU A 111 -2.52 -5.29 -16.99
N ILE A 112 -1.39 -5.85 -17.44
CA ILE A 112 -0.28 -6.19 -16.57
C ILE A 112 0.41 -4.89 -16.14
N VAL A 113 0.38 -4.61 -14.85
CA VAL A 113 0.96 -3.37 -14.28
C VAL A 113 2.31 -3.62 -13.61
N LEU A 114 2.62 -4.87 -13.31
CA LEU A 114 3.85 -5.28 -12.66
C LEU A 114 4.20 -6.73 -13.00
N VAL A 115 5.48 -6.95 -13.31
CA VAL A 115 6.15 -8.25 -13.28
C VAL A 115 7.31 -8.11 -12.30
N PRO A 116 7.43 -8.95 -11.27
CA PRO A 116 8.52 -8.87 -10.30
C PRO A 116 9.90 -9.03 -10.97
N LEU A 117 10.90 -8.30 -10.48
CA LEU A 117 12.25 -8.31 -11.07
C LEU A 117 13.16 -9.39 -10.50
N ASP A 118 12.79 -9.95 -9.37
CA ASP A 118 13.59 -10.98 -8.69
C ASP A 118 12.70 -12.09 -8.09
N ASP A 119 13.37 -13.24 -7.84
CA ASP A 119 12.70 -14.44 -7.33
C ASP A 119 12.30 -14.33 -5.84
N SER A 120 12.64 -13.26 -5.14
CA SER A 120 12.41 -13.13 -3.70
C SER A 120 10.95 -12.85 -3.36
N ASP A 121 10.23 -12.17 -4.25
CA ASP A 121 8.79 -11.87 -4.13
C ASP A 121 7.96 -12.56 -5.23
N ALA A 122 8.62 -13.07 -6.26
CA ALA A 122 8.03 -13.92 -7.27
C ALA A 122 8.25 -15.37 -6.84
N GLU A 123 7.29 -15.99 -6.18
CA GLU A 123 7.15 -17.43 -6.33
C GLU A 123 6.86 -17.66 -7.81
N ILE A 124 7.96 -17.82 -8.61
CA ILE A 124 7.82 -18.36 -9.95
C ILE A 124 7.34 -19.78 -9.72
N HIS A 125 6.10 -20.00 -10.01
CA HIS A 125 5.46 -21.28 -9.93
C HIS A 125 5.98 -22.14 -11.11
N HIS A 126 7.22 -22.60 -10.98
CA HIS A 126 7.82 -23.51 -11.95
C HIS A 126 6.94 -24.75 -12.12
N GLY A 127 6.31 -24.87 -13.28
CA GLY A 127 5.42 -25.97 -13.62
C GLY A 127 3.94 -25.65 -13.52
N GLU A 128 3.57 -24.39 -13.30
CA GLU A 128 2.19 -23.94 -13.45
C GLU A 128 1.88 -23.54 -14.89
N GLU A 129 0.60 -23.60 -15.24
CA GLU A 129 0.09 -23.19 -16.53
C GLU A 129 -0.31 -21.69 -16.47
N CYS A 130 -0.12 -20.99 -17.57
CA CYS A 130 -0.58 -19.62 -17.73
C CYS A 130 -2.08 -19.52 -17.44
N ALA A 131 -2.46 -18.64 -16.56
CA ALA A 131 -3.86 -18.43 -16.16
C ALA A 131 -4.80 -18.03 -17.33
N VAL A 132 -4.24 -17.61 -18.47
CA VAL A 132 -5.03 -17.18 -19.63
C VAL A 132 -5.10 -18.23 -20.72
N CYS A 133 -3.96 -18.77 -21.18
CA CYS A 133 -3.91 -19.70 -22.32
C CYS A 133 -3.67 -21.17 -21.93
N GLY A 134 -3.17 -21.45 -20.73
CA GLY A 134 -2.83 -22.81 -20.29
C GLY A 134 -1.46 -23.32 -20.77
N ASP A 135 -0.66 -22.51 -21.46
CA ASP A 135 0.72 -22.83 -21.78
C ASP A 135 1.62 -22.71 -20.53
N ASP A 136 2.84 -23.24 -20.60
CA ASP A 136 3.79 -23.14 -19.49
C ASP A 136 4.00 -21.69 -19.06
N ALA A 137 3.79 -21.39 -17.77
CA ALA A 137 4.06 -20.09 -17.22
C ALA A 137 5.57 -19.86 -17.05
N VAL A 138 6.05 -18.67 -17.38
CA VAL A 138 7.45 -18.27 -17.24
C VAL A 138 7.65 -17.20 -16.18
N GLU A 139 6.59 -16.47 -15.83
CA GLU A 139 6.61 -15.37 -14.88
C GLU A 139 5.29 -15.26 -14.10
N THR A 140 5.32 -14.55 -12.99
CA THR A 140 4.12 -14.10 -12.31
C THR A 140 3.81 -12.68 -12.73
N ALA A 141 2.56 -12.41 -13.12
CA ALA A 141 2.11 -11.07 -13.49
C ALA A 141 1.03 -10.54 -12.55
N TYR A 142 1.02 -9.24 -12.34
CA TYR A 142 -0.01 -8.54 -11.57
C TYR A 142 -0.91 -7.77 -12.52
N TYR A 143 -2.16 -8.14 -12.57
CA TYR A 143 -3.19 -7.51 -13.37
C TYR A 143 -3.95 -6.47 -12.54
N ALA A 144 -4.22 -5.30 -13.12
CA ALA A 144 -5.07 -4.29 -12.52
C ALA A 144 -5.82 -3.50 -13.60
N LYS A 145 -6.95 -2.88 -13.23
CA LYS A 145 -7.63 -1.93 -14.12
C LYS A 145 -6.88 -0.62 -14.13
N SER A 146 -6.58 -0.10 -15.33
CA SER A 146 -6.11 1.28 -15.50
C SER A 146 -7.29 2.25 -15.45
N TYR A 147 -7.06 3.42 -14.87
CA TYR A 147 -8.05 4.49 -14.78
C TYR A 147 -7.92 5.48 -15.93
#